data_7b2cff28667d275407e68df7fd64d062
#
_entry.id   7b2cff28667d275407e68df7fd64d062
#
_cell.length_a   1.000
_cell.length_b   1.000
_cell.length_c   1.000
_cell.angle_alpha   90.00
_cell.angle_beta   90.00
_cell.angle_gamma   90.00
#
_symmetry.space_group_name_H-M   'P 1'
#
loop_
_entity.id
_entity.type
_entity.pdbx_description
1 polymer ?
#
loop_
_entity_poly.entity_id
_entity_poly.type
_entity_poly.pdbx_seq_one_letter_code
_entity_poly.pdbx_strand_id
1 'polypeptide(L)'
;MKYSANYDKYPFVQVSYNSDDCISGWFAITDSISERLKVLEKPLKVVVIECYQGVFENDIRNAFAGRFNNALFVHTDSAMLPEEKINDFFYPDITDDELFGYLTRYTMECFFDFDKVTGIRQQIEDLQSGIVIVYGVGAAYLCEHPDLLIYADMARWEIQSRFRKNEISNIGVNNKEERTSLQYKRAFFVDWRICDRHKKMLMAKVDYVLDTNRRNHPKMITGKAMFEGLEKAVNGPFRVVPFFDPGPWGGQWMKDVCDLERTMPNYAWCFDCVPEENSLLLAFGDEKVEIPSIDLIFAYPRQLLGDAVYGRFGDEFPIRFDFLDTIEGGNLSLQVHPLTEYIQQKFGMHYTQDESYYILDAKEGATVYLGLKDNIKPEEMLDELEKSQRTGEFEVEKYVGIYPAKKHDHFLIPAGTVHCSGRNSMVLEISATPYIFTFKLWDWGRMGLDGRPRPINIAHGANVIQWNRTESWVKEELINKVSVIGEGDSWREEKTGLHEWEFIETRRHWFTDKVLHKNESGVNVLNLIEGRSVIVESPIGQFSPFVAVSYTHLRAHETRHDL
;
A
#
# COMPACT_ATOMS: atom_id res chain seq x y z
N MET A 1 -11.39 -20.77 -27.11
CA MET A 1 -9.93 -20.51 -27.19
C MET A 1 -9.53 -19.86 -25.87
N LYS A 2 -8.63 -20.46 -25.09
CA LYS A 2 -8.00 -19.72 -23.97
C LYS A 2 -7.09 -18.66 -24.62
N TYR A 3 -7.46 -17.41 -24.52
CA TYR A 3 -6.56 -16.32 -24.91
C TYR A 3 -5.36 -16.33 -23.96
N SER A 4 -4.15 -16.09 -24.50
CA SER A 4 -3.00 -15.86 -23.64
C SER A 4 -3.26 -14.67 -22.75
N ALA A 5 -2.88 -14.77 -21.47
CA ALA A 5 -2.91 -13.63 -20.54
C ALA A 5 -2.18 -12.45 -21.15
N ASN A 6 -2.77 -11.27 -21.03
CA ASN A 6 -2.17 -10.02 -21.49
C ASN A 6 -2.01 -9.00 -20.35
N TYR A 7 -2.25 -9.42 -19.10
CA TYR A 7 -2.06 -8.61 -17.92
C TYR A 7 -0.57 -8.27 -17.76
N ASP A 8 -0.26 -6.97 -17.67
CA ASP A 8 1.12 -6.51 -17.47
C ASP A 8 1.44 -6.45 -15.97
N LYS A 9 2.33 -7.31 -15.54
CA LYS A 9 2.79 -7.44 -14.13
C LYS A 9 3.89 -6.45 -13.75
N TYR A 10 4.52 -5.81 -14.71
CA TYR A 10 5.67 -4.94 -14.50
C TYR A 10 5.56 -3.62 -15.28
N PRO A 11 4.44 -2.90 -15.10
CA PRO A 11 4.25 -1.61 -15.77
C PRO A 11 5.33 -0.64 -15.30
N PHE A 12 5.75 0.26 -16.19
CA PHE A 12 6.79 1.22 -15.87
C PHE A 12 6.51 2.59 -16.50
N VAL A 13 7.12 3.62 -15.91
CA VAL A 13 7.16 4.97 -16.43
C VAL A 13 8.50 5.17 -17.12
N GLN A 14 8.49 5.46 -18.43
CA GLN A 14 9.72 5.73 -19.18
C GLN A 14 10.26 7.12 -18.82
N VAL A 15 11.36 7.21 -18.10
CA VAL A 15 11.99 8.48 -17.71
C VAL A 15 12.99 8.92 -18.76
N SER A 16 13.96 8.07 -19.10
CA SER A 16 14.99 8.29 -20.10
C SER A 16 15.19 7.04 -20.93
N TYR A 17 15.65 7.19 -22.18
CA TYR A 17 16.08 6.08 -23.02
C TYR A 17 17.57 5.76 -22.84
N ASN A 18 18.26 6.46 -21.95
CA ASN A 18 19.68 6.25 -21.66
C ASN A 18 19.84 5.48 -20.33
N SER A 19 20.41 4.28 -20.39
CA SER A 19 20.73 3.47 -19.22
C SER A 19 21.82 4.10 -18.33
N ASP A 20 22.63 5.03 -18.87
CA ASP A 20 23.67 5.71 -18.09
C ASP A 20 23.10 6.63 -16.99
N ASP A 21 21.79 6.98 -17.08
CA ASP A 21 21.08 7.72 -16.04
C ASP A 21 20.79 6.85 -14.79
N CYS A 22 20.98 5.53 -14.87
CA CYS A 22 20.84 4.58 -13.80
C CYS A 22 22.14 3.78 -13.61
N ILE A 23 22.68 3.82 -12.41
CA ILE A 23 23.93 3.12 -12.06
C ILE A 23 23.57 1.83 -11.33
N SER A 24 24.03 0.68 -11.84
CA SER A 24 23.73 -0.65 -11.30
C SER A 24 24.94 -1.30 -10.65
N GLY A 25 24.73 -1.90 -9.47
CA GLY A 25 25.73 -2.66 -8.73
C GLY A 25 26.64 -1.83 -7.81
N TRP A 26 27.01 -2.43 -6.68
CA TRP A 26 27.75 -1.73 -5.61
C TRP A 26 29.05 -1.10 -6.06
N PHE A 27 29.81 -1.77 -6.93
CA PHE A 27 31.08 -1.24 -7.40
C PHE A 27 30.89 0.08 -8.17
N ALA A 28 30.01 0.09 -9.16
CA ALA A 28 29.76 1.28 -9.98
C ALA A 28 29.16 2.42 -9.15
N ILE A 29 28.24 2.10 -8.21
CA ILE A 29 27.62 3.07 -7.31
C ILE A 29 28.68 3.74 -6.44
N THR A 30 29.51 2.96 -5.74
CA THR A 30 30.51 3.51 -4.83
C THR A 30 31.62 4.25 -5.58
N ASP A 31 31.94 3.82 -6.82
CA ASP A 31 32.89 4.54 -7.69
C ASP A 31 32.32 5.89 -8.12
N SER A 32 31.06 5.95 -8.55
CA SER A 32 30.36 7.19 -8.89
C SER A 32 30.33 8.18 -7.71
N ILE A 33 30.01 7.70 -6.50
CA ILE A 33 30.04 8.54 -5.29
C ILE A 33 31.48 9.02 -5.01
N SER A 34 32.48 8.17 -5.18
CA SER A 34 33.88 8.56 -5.03
C SER A 34 34.28 9.69 -5.98
N GLU A 35 33.91 9.59 -7.26
CA GLU A 35 34.18 10.63 -8.25
C GLU A 35 33.44 11.94 -7.88
N ARG A 36 32.19 11.85 -7.42
CA ARG A 36 31.43 13.01 -6.96
C ARG A 36 32.10 13.72 -5.78
N LEU A 37 32.64 12.96 -4.83
CA LEU A 37 33.35 13.51 -3.68
C LEU A 37 34.68 14.18 -4.07
N LYS A 38 35.36 13.72 -5.13
CA LYS A 38 36.63 14.34 -5.58
C LYS A 38 36.47 15.77 -6.06
N VAL A 39 35.31 16.11 -6.65
CA VAL A 39 35.04 17.46 -7.17
C VAL A 39 34.61 18.45 -6.07
N LEU A 40 34.37 17.97 -4.85
CA LEU A 40 34.08 18.85 -3.71
C LEU A 40 35.40 19.44 -3.17
N GLU A 41 35.54 20.75 -3.26
CA GLU A 41 36.70 21.51 -2.75
C GLU A 41 36.65 21.72 -1.24
N LYS A 42 36.45 20.63 -0.47
CA LYS A 42 36.40 20.66 1.01
C LYS A 42 37.36 19.63 1.58
N PRO A 43 38.08 19.93 2.69
CA PRO A 43 38.95 18.97 3.33
C PRO A 43 38.18 17.87 4.06
N LEU A 44 37.08 18.18 4.72
CA LEU A 44 36.15 17.24 5.31
C LEU A 44 34.94 17.05 4.39
N LYS A 45 34.54 15.80 4.14
CA LYS A 45 33.40 15.44 3.29
C LYS A 45 32.49 14.49 4.04
N VAL A 46 31.21 14.87 4.15
CA VAL A 46 30.22 14.10 4.91
C VAL A 46 29.17 13.53 3.94
N VAL A 47 29.04 12.23 3.94
CA VAL A 47 28.01 11.50 3.21
C VAL A 47 27.01 10.94 4.20
N VAL A 48 25.73 11.23 3.99
CA VAL A 48 24.63 10.61 4.73
C VAL A 48 23.94 9.61 3.82
N ILE A 49 23.78 8.39 4.32
CA ILE A 49 22.98 7.35 3.67
C ILE A 49 21.79 7.07 4.59
N GLU A 50 20.71 7.80 4.35
CA GLU A 50 19.45 7.58 5.06
C GLU A 50 18.82 6.29 4.57
N CYS A 51 18.43 5.41 5.47
CA CYS A 51 17.82 4.14 5.15
C CYS A 51 16.35 4.11 5.56
N TYR A 52 15.48 3.63 4.67
CA TYR A 52 14.14 3.25 5.08
C TYR A 52 14.20 1.97 5.93
N GLN A 53 13.21 1.77 6.81
CA GLN A 53 13.13 0.55 7.62
C GLN A 53 13.13 -0.70 6.73
N GLY A 54 13.98 -1.67 7.07
CA GLY A 54 14.10 -2.93 6.36
C GLY A 54 15.25 -3.01 5.34
N VAL A 55 15.94 -1.91 5.06
CA VAL A 55 17.17 -1.90 4.26
C VAL A 55 18.26 -2.73 4.93
N PHE A 56 19.01 -3.51 4.15
CA PHE A 56 20.18 -4.22 4.66
C PHE A 56 21.39 -3.29 4.80
N GLU A 57 21.44 -2.57 5.93
CA GLU A 57 22.45 -1.55 6.22
C GLU A 57 23.90 -2.10 6.20
N ASN A 58 24.07 -3.38 6.57
CA ASN A 58 25.36 -4.04 6.49
C ASN A 58 25.86 -4.22 5.03
N ASP A 59 24.96 -4.41 4.07
CA ASP A 59 25.36 -4.52 2.67
C ASP A 59 25.86 -3.16 2.15
N ILE A 60 25.21 -2.06 2.56
CA ILE A 60 25.66 -0.68 2.31
C ILE A 60 27.04 -0.45 2.93
N ARG A 61 27.17 -0.74 4.24
CA ARG A 61 28.45 -0.56 4.96
C ARG A 61 29.59 -1.29 4.28
N ASN A 62 29.38 -2.56 3.92
CA ASN A 62 30.43 -3.38 3.31
C ASN A 62 30.83 -2.84 1.92
N ALA A 63 29.86 -2.44 1.11
CA ALA A 63 30.13 -1.86 -0.20
C ALA A 63 30.93 -0.55 -0.10
N PHE A 64 30.50 0.36 0.76
CA PHE A 64 31.17 1.63 0.94
C PHE A 64 32.54 1.48 1.62
N ALA A 65 32.70 0.58 2.61
CA ALA A 65 33.98 0.30 3.24
C ALA A 65 35.02 -0.27 2.25
N GLY A 66 34.58 -1.04 1.27
CA GLY A 66 35.46 -1.54 0.21
C GLY A 66 36.06 -0.44 -0.67
N ARG A 67 35.37 0.69 -0.82
CA ARG A 67 35.82 1.85 -1.63
C ARG A 67 36.45 2.96 -0.79
N PHE A 68 35.98 3.17 0.43
CA PHE A 68 36.36 4.27 1.33
C PHE A 68 37.07 3.75 2.59
N ASN A 69 38.23 3.09 2.40
CA ASN A 69 38.96 2.37 3.46
C ASN A 69 39.35 3.25 4.66
N ASN A 70 39.56 4.55 4.44
CA ASN A 70 39.98 5.50 5.47
C ASN A 70 38.81 6.40 5.95
N ALA A 71 37.57 6.11 5.59
CA ALA A 71 36.43 6.87 6.05
C ALA A 71 36.05 6.50 7.49
N LEU A 72 35.57 7.49 8.23
CA LEU A 72 34.88 7.26 9.50
C LEU A 72 33.45 6.83 9.20
N PHE A 73 33.09 5.61 9.64
CA PHE A 73 31.72 5.11 9.53
C PHE A 73 30.99 5.30 10.84
N VAL A 74 29.85 5.96 10.80
CA VAL A 74 28.95 6.18 11.94
C VAL A 74 27.61 5.51 11.63
N HIS A 75 27.30 4.46 12.37
CA HIS A 75 26.00 3.77 12.28
C HIS A 75 25.01 4.39 13.27
N THR A 76 23.76 4.54 12.87
CA THR A 76 22.72 5.18 13.68
C THR A 76 22.45 4.48 15.01
N ASP A 77 22.61 3.14 15.10
CA ASP A 77 22.44 2.40 16.34
C ASP A 77 23.33 2.90 17.49
N SER A 78 24.48 3.49 17.15
CA SER A 78 25.40 4.04 18.17
C SER A 78 24.78 5.18 18.98
N ALA A 79 23.77 5.86 18.43
CA ALA A 79 23.06 6.95 19.07
C ALA A 79 21.63 6.61 19.48
N MET A 80 21.13 5.43 19.15
CA MET A 80 19.77 5.02 19.53
C MET A 80 19.65 4.83 21.05
N LEU A 81 18.43 5.00 21.53
CA LEU A 81 18.03 4.60 22.89
C LEU A 81 18.16 3.10 23.05
N PRO A 82 18.34 2.59 24.27
CA PRO A 82 18.25 1.15 24.55
C PRO A 82 16.88 0.59 24.17
N GLU A 83 16.86 -0.65 23.67
CA GLU A 83 15.65 -1.34 23.21
C GLU A 83 14.49 -1.27 24.22
N GLU A 84 14.77 -1.48 25.51
CA GLU A 84 13.77 -1.40 26.58
C GLU A 84 13.09 -0.03 26.62
N LYS A 85 13.87 1.06 26.52
CA LYS A 85 13.33 2.43 26.51
C LYS A 85 12.50 2.71 25.27
N ILE A 86 12.92 2.21 24.10
CA ILE A 86 12.16 2.33 22.85
C ILE A 86 10.82 1.60 22.98
N ASN A 87 10.82 0.37 23.53
CA ASN A 87 9.61 -0.40 23.74
C ASN A 87 8.65 0.29 24.71
N ASP A 88 9.15 0.78 25.84
CA ASP A 88 8.34 1.49 26.82
C ASP A 88 7.75 2.79 26.25
N PHE A 89 8.55 3.52 25.49
CA PHE A 89 8.12 4.79 24.88
C PHE A 89 6.98 4.60 23.88
N PHE A 90 7.08 3.61 23.00
CA PHE A 90 6.07 3.37 21.97
C PHE A 90 4.95 2.42 22.39
N TYR A 91 5.01 1.83 23.60
CA TYR A 91 3.98 0.94 24.09
C TYR A 91 2.56 1.51 24.02
N PRO A 92 2.30 2.80 24.34
CA PRO A 92 0.96 3.37 24.21
C PRO A 92 0.40 3.35 22.78
N ASP A 93 1.27 3.43 21.77
CA ASP A 93 0.89 3.38 20.36
C ASP A 93 0.82 1.94 19.84
N ILE A 94 1.69 1.04 20.34
CA ILE A 94 1.69 -0.37 19.96
C ILE A 94 0.51 -1.11 20.59
N THR A 95 0.19 -0.85 21.85
CA THR A 95 -0.88 -1.45 22.65
C THR A 95 -0.77 -2.97 22.84
N ASP A 96 -1.62 -3.56 23.70
CA ASP A 96 -1.73 -5.01 23.92
C ASP A 96 -2.63 -5.73 22.90
N ASP A 97 -3.33 -5.00 22.05
CA ASP A 97 -4.14 -5.62 21.00
C ASP A 97 -3.26 -6.42 20.04
N GLU A 98 -3.70 -7.60 19.64
CA GLU A 98 -2.89 -8.47 18.77
C GLU A 98 -2.66 -7.92 17.37
N LEU A 99 -3.60 -7.10 16.85
CA LEU A 99 -3.58 -6.58 15.48
C LEU A 99 -3.52 -5.06 15.41
N PHE A 100 -4.10 -4.36 16.38
CA PHE A 100 -4.32 -2.93 16.29
C PHE A 100 -3.48 -2.14 17.30
N GLY A 101 -2.97 -1.01 16.85
CA GLY A 101 -2.31 0.00 17.64
C GLY A 101 -2.95 1.37 17.43
N TYR A 102 -2.32 2.39 17.95
CA TYR A 102 -2.67 3.78 17.72
C TYR A 102 -1.64 4.41 16.77
N LEU A 103 -2.07 5.16 15.75
CA LEU A 103 -1.13 5.82 14.82
C LEU A 103 -0.26 6.82 15.56
N THR A 104 1.02 6.53 15.61
CA THR A 104 1.98 7.39 16.30
C THR A 104 2.02 8.78 15.66
N ARG A 105 2.18 9.80 16.51
CA ARG A 105 2.42 11.19 16.09
C ARG A 105 3.89 11.60 16.26
N TYR A 106 4.70 10.69 16.77
CA TYR A 106 6.12 10.92 17.02
C TYR A 106 6.94 11.01 15.74
N THR A 107 8.15 11.51 15.87
CA THR A 107 9.10 11.77 14.79
C THR A 107 10.41 11.01 15.03
N MET A 108 11.35 11.08 14.10
CA MET A 108 12.55 10.24 14.09
C MET A 108 13.42 10.40 15.37
N GLU A 109 13.47 11.59 15.94
CA GLU A 109 14.25 11.89 17.16
C GLU A 109 13.84 11.03 18.37
N CYS A 110 12.61 10.50 18.42
CA CYS A 110 12.14 9.69 19.55
C CYS A 110 12.84 8.33 19.68
N PHE A 111 13.55 7.88 18.65
CA PHE A 111 14.39 6.69 18.71
C PHE A 111 15.78 6.95 19.31
N PHE A 112 16.20 8.21 19.47
CA PHE A 112 17.58 8.58 19.73
C PHE A 112 17.82 9.15 21.11
N ASP A 113 19.03 8.90 21.62
CA ASP A 113 19.55 9.51 22.83
C ASP A 113 20.18 10.87 22.48
N PHE A 114 19.64 11.93 23.01
CA PHE A 114 20.05 13.31 22.70
C PHE A 114 21.54 13.58 22.97
N ASP A 115 22.07 13.07 24.08
CA ASP A 115 23.48 13.30 24.47
C ASP A 115 24.41 12.57 23.49
N LYS A 116 24.06 11.35 23.08
CA LYS A 116 24.84 10.62 22.08
C LYS A 116 24.80 11.29 20.71
N VAL A 117 23.62 11.77 20.27
CA VAL A 117 23.48 12.52 19.00
C VAL A 117 24.36 13.76 19.05
N THR A 118 24.31 14.54 20.14
CA THR A 118 25.13 15.75 20.33
C THR A 118 26.62 15.41 20.29
N GLY A 119 27.03 14.34 20.97
CA GLY A 119 28.42 13.88 20.96
C GLY A 119 28.93 13.47 19.57
N ILE A 120 28.09 12.77 18.77
CA ILE A 120 28.43 12.40 17.39
C ILE A 120 28.54 13.64 16.50
N ARG A 121 27.61 14.58 16.60
CA ARG A 121 27.67 15.84 15.84
C ARG A 121 28.97 16.61 16.16
N GLN A 122 29.32 16.76 17.43
CA GLN A 122 30.55 17.39 17.84
C GLN A 122 31.79 16.64 17.34
N GLN A 123 31.81 15.32 17.42
CA GLN A 123 32.89 14.49 16.87
C GLN A 123 33.11 14.73 15.38
N ILE A 124 32.03 14.84 14.59
CA ILE A 124 32.12 15.13 13.16
C ILE A 124 32.62 16.56 12.91
N GLU A 125 32.12 17.55 13.66
CA GLU A 125 32.53 18.93 13.53
C GLU A 125 34.00 19.18 13.89
N ASP A 126 34.55 18.43 14.84
CA ASP A 126 35.94 18.53 15.28
C ASP A 126 36.93 17.96 14.26
N LEU A 127 36.47 17.20 13.27
CA LEU A 127 37.32 16.66 12.21
C LEU A 127 37.75 17.77 11.24
N GLN A 128 39.05 17.85 10.98
CA GLN A 128 39.61 18.84 10.08
C GLN A 128 39.63 18.39 8.61
N SER A 129 39.63 17.09 8.36
CA SER A 129 39.72 16.53 7.02
C SER A 129 39.32 15.06 7.03
N GLY A 130 39.03 14.54 5.86
CA GLY A 130 38.68 13.12 5.67
C GLY A 130 37.30 12.92 5.06
N ILE A 131 36.82 11.70 5.14
CA ILE A 131 35.47 11.32 4.72
C ILE A 131 34.75 10.71 5.91
N VAL A 132 33.52 11.19 6.18
CA VAL A 132 32.60 10.62 7.16
C VAL A 132 31.40 10.05 6.41
N ILE A 133 30.99 8.85 6.76
CA ILE A 133 29.82 8.19 6.21
C ILE A 133 28.89 7.84 7.37
N VAL A 134 27.79 8.59 7.48
CA VAL A 134 26.73 8.34 8.46
C VAL A 134 25.65 7.51 7.75
N TYR A 135 25.27 6.36 8.29
CA TYR A 135 24.33 5.46 7.62
C TYR A 135 23.39 4.74 8.59
N GLY A 136 22.22 4.35 8.11
CA GLY A 136 21.15 3.67 8.85
C GLY A 136 19.87 4.49 8.88
N VAL A 137 18.85 3.96 9.55
CA VAL A 137 17.58 4.66 9.75
C VAL A 137 17.80 5.87 10.67
N GLY A 138 17.43 7.08 10.22
CA GLY A 138 17.65 8.32 10.96
C GLY A 138 19.05 8.92 10.79
N ALA A 139 19.82 8.50 9.80
CA ALA A 139 21.15 9.04 9.54
C ALA A 139 21.12 10.53 9.25
N ALA A 140 20.10 11.01 8.54
CA ALA A 140 19.91 12.43 8.28
C ALA A 140 19.50 13.24 9.54
N TYR A 141 18.96 12.58 10.56
CA TYR A 141 18.75 13.21 11.86
C TYR A 141 20.07 13.36 12.62
N LEU A 142 20.98 12.39 12.54
CA LEU A 142 22.30 12.48 13.16
C LEU A 142 23.16 13.58 12.50
N CYS A 143 23.04 13.76 11.18
CA CYS A 143 23.80 14.76 10.45
C CYS A 143 22.89 15.50 9.46
N GLU A 144 22.47 16.70 9.84
CA GLU A 144 21.45 17.48 9.12
C GLU A 144 21.99 18.20 7.86
N HIS A 145 23.32 18.40 7.76
CA HIS A 145 23.96 19.18 6.69
C HIS A 145 25.08 18.38 6.00
N PRO A 146 24.77 17.25 5.35
CA PRO A 146 25.76 16.49 4.61
C PRO A 146 26.19 17.20 3.31
N ASP A 147 27.34 16.78 2.77
CA ASP A 147 27.77 17.17 1.43
C ASP A 147 27.09 16.34 0.33
N LEU A 148 26.67 15.11 0.66
CA LEU A 148 25.84 14.25 -0.17
C LEU A 148 24.81 13.53 0.71
N LEU A 149 23.56 13.57 0.28
CA LEU A 149 22.45 12.81 0.86
C LEU A 149 21.99 11.73 -0.10
N ILE A 150 22.19 10.48 0.29
CA ILE A 150 21.72 9.29 -0.42
C ILE A 150 20.53 8.71 0.35
N TYR A 151 19.40 8.50 -0.29
CA TYR A 151 18.26 7.84 0.31
C TYR A 151 18.16 6.40 -0.18
N ALA A 152 18.40 5.44 0.71
CA ALA A 152 18.24 4.02 0.44
C ALA A 152 16.78 3.61 0.70
N ASP A 153 16.05 3.39 -0.38
CA ASP A 153 14.61 3.15 -0.37
C ASP A 153 14.24 1.70 -0.57
N MET A 154 13.01 1.37 -0.24
CA MET A 154 12.49 0.01 -0.33
C MET A 154 10.98 -0.02 -0.46
N ALA A 155 10.47 -0.86 -1.38
CA ALA A 155 9.05 -1.16 -1.50
C ALA A 155 8.52 -1.92 -0.28
N ARG A 156 7.33 -1.60 0.18
CA ARG A 156 6.75 -2.19 1.39
C ARG A 156 6.50 -3.69 1.26
N TRP A 157 6.14 -4.17 0.07
CA TRP A 157 6.00 -5.61 -0.19
C TRP A 157 7.28 -6.39 0.09
N GLU A 158 8.47 -5.80 -0.20
CA GLU A 158 9.74 -6.45 0.09
C GLU A 158 10.05 -6.44 1.60
N ILE A 159 9.72 -5.35 2.31
CA ILE A 159 9.83 -5.30 3.77
C ILE A 159 9.01 -6.42 4.42
N GLN A 160 7.77 -6.62 3.98
CA GLN A 160 6.92 -7.72 4.45
C GLN A 160 7.53 -9.09 4.14
N SER A 161 8.09 -9.26 2.92
CA SER A 161 8.81 -10.48 2.55
C SER A 161 9.99 -10.77 3.49
N ARG A 162 10.76 -9.74 3.85
CA ARG A 162 11.90 -9.86 4.79
C ARG A 162 11.45 -10.16 6.22
N PHE A 163 10.32 -9.61 6.68
CA PHE A 163 9.71 -10.02 7.96
C PHE A 163 9.33 -11.50 7.96
N ARG A 164 8.64 -11.96 6.91
CA ARG A 164 8.24 -13.38 6.77
C ARG A 164 9.42 -14.36 6.74
N LYS A 165 10.61 -13.88 6.37
CA LYS A 165 11.86 -14.66 6.34
C LYS A 165 12.73 -14.48 7.60
N ASN A 166 12.28 -13.72 8.58
CA ASN A 166 13.03 -13.36 9.78
C ASN A 166 14.39 -12.68 9.47
N GLU A 167 14.44 -11.90 8.40
CA GLU A 167 15.69 -11.26 7.95
C GLU A 167 15.91 -9.89 8.58
N ILE A 168 14.85 -9.21 9.00
CA ILE A 168 14.90 -7.84 9.54
C ILE A 168 14.13 -7.71 10.84
N SER A 169 14.44 -6.67 11.59
CA SER A 169 13.74 -6.23 12.82
C SER A 169 12.99 -4.92 12.58
N ASN A 170 12.15 -4.56 13.52
CA ASN A 170 11.64 -3.20 13.68
C ASN A 170 12.75 -2.24 14.15
N ILE A 171 12.51 -0.92 14.05
CA ILE A 171 13.53 0.10 14.36
C ILE A 171 13.91 0.06 15.83
N GLY A 172 15.23 -0.01 16.09
CA GLY A 172 15.82 0.07 17.42
C GLY A 172 15.54 -1.11 18.35
N VAL A 173 15.02 -2.22 17.83
CA VAL A 173 14.74 -3.44 18.62
C VAL A 173 15.24 -4.69 17.88
N ASN A 174 15.46 -5.78 18.63
CA ASN A 174 15.90 -7.05 18.06
C ASN A 174 14.77 -8.09 18.13
N ASN A 175 13.83 -8.01 17.22
CA ASN A 175 12.64 -8.84 17.20
C ASN A 175 12.45 -9.67 15.91
N LYS A 176 13.52 -10.08 15.24
CA LYS A 176 13.47 -10.87 14.00
C LYS A 176 12.66 -12.15 14.11
N GLU A 177 12.73 -12.81 15.26
CA GLU A 177 12.06 -14.08 15.52
C GLU A 177 10.61 -13.90 16.05
N GLU A 178 10.14 -12.67 16.16
CA GLU A 178 8.79 -12.39 16.57
C GLU A 178 7.79 -12.76 15.47
N ARG A 179 6.52 -12.98 15.84
CA ARG A 179 5.46 -13.20 14.84
C ARG A 179 5.40 -12.04 13.85
N THR A 180 5.38 -12.36 12.56
CA THR A 180 5.29 -11.36 11.49
C THR A 180 4.13 -10.39 11.67
N SER A 181 2.98 -10.85 12.20
CA SER A 181 1.83 -9.98 12.49
C SER A 181 2.14 -8.90 13.52
N LEU A 182 2.94 -9.19 14.54
CA LEU A 182 3.35 -8.22 15.56
C LEU A 182 4.42 -7.26 15.04
N GLN A 183 5.41 -7.77 14.28
CA GLN A 183 6.39 -6.92 13.59
C GLN A 183 5.70 -5.96 12.65
N TYR A 184 4.73 -6.45 11.87
CA TYR A 184 3.94 -5.68 10.93
C TYR A 184 3.07 -4.62 11.64
N LYS A 185 2.37 -5.00 12.73
CA LYS A 185 1.61 -4.06 13.55
C LYS A 185 2.48 -2.88 14.00
N ARG A 186 3.64 -3.18 14.60
CA ARG A 186 4.59 -2.16 15.04
C ARG A 186 5.09 -1.30 13.88
N ALA A 187 5.45 -1.93 12.77
CA ALA A 187 5.90 -1.21 11.58
C ALA A 187 4.81 -0.26 11.07
N PHE A 188 3.57 -0.74 10.97
CA PHE A 188 2.46 0.07 10.47
C PHE A 188 2.10 1.25 11.38
N PHE A 189 1.94 1.02 12.69
CA PHE A 189 1.49 2.05 13.62
C PHE A 189 2.60 3.00 14.06
N VAL A 190 3.85 2.56 14.04
CA VAL A 190 5.00 3.33 14.55
C VAL A 190 6.07 3.55 13.47
N ASP A 191 6.81 2.51 13.08
CA ASP A 191 8.06 2.66 12.33
C ASP A 191 7.85 3.35 10.98
N TRP A 192 6.90 2.86 10.18
CA TRP A 192 6.62 3.41 8.85
C TRP A 192 6.02 4.80 8.91
N ARG A 193 5.19 5.09 9.92
CA ARG A 193 4.66 6.46 10.11
C ARG A 193 5.76 7.47 10.38
N ILE A 194 6.76 7.07 11.16
CA ILE A 194 7.92 7.92 11.48
C ILE A 194 8.84 8.05 10.26
N CYS A 195 9.16 6.93 9.61
CA CYS A 195 9.98 6.93 8.39
C CYS A 195 9.34 7.75 7.26
N ASP A 196 8.03 7.63 7.04
CA ASP A 196 7.31 8.38 6.01
C ASP A 196 7.35 9.89 6.27
N ARG A 197 7.15 10.33 7.53
CA ARG A 197 7.30 11.76 7.90
C ARG A 197 8.72 12.25 7.68
N HIS A 198 9.69 11.46 8.09
CA HIS A 198 11.11 11.80 7.92
C HIS A 198 11.48 11.87 6.42
N LYS A 199 11.04 10.91 5.64
CA LYS A 199 11.23 10.86 4.18
C LYS A 199 10.68 12.10 3.48
N LYS A 200 9.44 12.51 3.80
CA LYS A 200 8.84 13.73 3.22
C LYS A 200 9.69 14.97 3.41
N MET A 201 10.33 15.12 4.57
CA MET A 201 11.22 16.27 4.84
C MET A 201 12.52 16.21 4.06
N LEU A 202 12.95 15.04 3.66
CA LEU A 202 14.23 14.82 2.98
C LEU A 202 14.10 14.80 1.46
N MET A 203 12.97 14.34 0.89
CA MET A 203 12.81 14.06 -0.54
C MET A 203 13.34 15.14 -1.48
N ALA A 204 13.03 16.42 -1.19
CA ALA A 204 13.48 17.53 -2.02
C ALA A 204 15.01 17.84 -1.90
N LYS A 205 15.70 17.18 -0.96
CA LYS A 205 17.12 17.42 -0.65
C LYS A 205 18.02 16.27 -1.08
N VAL A 206 17.44 15.13 -1.50
CA VAL A 206 18.24 13.94 -1.84
C VAL A 206 19.05 14.17 -3.11
N ASP A 207 20.34 13.90 -3.06
CA ASP A 207 21.21 13.90 -4.22
C ASP A 207 21.02 12.62 -5.04
N TYR A 208 20.86 11.49 -4.35
CA TYR A 208 20.70 10.17 -4.96
C TYR A 208 19.66 9.34 -4.24
N VAL A 209 18.93 8.52 -5.01
CA VAL A 209 18.04 7.48 -4.52
C VAL A 209 18.63 6.13 -4.87
N LEU A 210 18.69 5.26 -3.87
CA LEU A 210 19.25 3.91 -3.96
C LEU A 210 18.13 2.88 -3.79
N ASP A 211 17.79 2.18 -4.87
CA ASP A 211 16.89 1.02 -4.86
C ASP A 211 17.62 -0.18 -4.25
N THR A 212 17.12 -0.65 -3.10
CA THR A 212 17.67 -1.80 -2.36
C THR A 212 16.70 -2.99 -2.30
N ASN A 213 15.67 -3.00 -3.15
CA ASN A 213 14.65 -4.06 -3.16
C ASN A 213 15.27 -5.44 -3.47
N ARG A 214 16.23 -5.49 -4.37
CA ARG A 214 16.91 -6.74 -4.72
C ARG A 214 18.30 -6.77 -4.10
N ARG A 215 18.45 -7.64 -3.10
CA ARG A 215 19.75 -7.87 -2.48
C ARG A 215 20.83 -8.18 -3.53
N ASN A 216 22.01 -7.60 -3.41
CA ASN A 216 23.14 -7.69 -4.33
C ASN A 216 22.92 -7.10 -5.75
N HIS A 217 21.78 -6.51 -6.03
CA HIS A 217 21.47 -5.83 -7.27
C HIS A 217 20.97 -4.40 -7.04
N PRO A 218 21.69 -3.58 -6.27
CA PRO A 218 21.27 -2.21 -6.01
C PRO A 218 21.33 -1.39 -7.29
N LYS A 219 20.45 -0.40 -7.38
CA LYS A 219 20.44 0.59 -8.45
C LYS A 219 20.36 1.98 -7.86
N MET A 220 21.04 2.92 -8.48
CA MET A 220 21.08 4.30 -8.01
C MET A 220 20.77 5.26 -9.14
N ILE A 221 19.91 6.22 -8.85
CA ILE A 221 19.59 7.35 -9.73
C ILE A 221 19.79 8.66 -8.97
N THR A 222 19.86 9.78 -9.67
CA THR A 222 19.87 11.09 -9.02
C THR A 222 18.47 11.41 -8.47
N GLY A 223 18.41 12.23 -7.41
CA GLY A 223 17.14 12.76 -6.90
C GLY A 223 16.37 13.51 -7.99
N LYS A 224 17.06 14.24 -8.85
CA LYS A 224 16.46 14.90 -10.02
C LYS A 224 15.78 13.90 -10.96
N ALA A 225 16.43 12.80 -11.31
CA ALA A 225 15.87 11.77 -12.18
C ALA A 225 14.64 11.09 -11.54
N MET A 226 14.65 10.90 -10.22
CA MET A 226 13.47 10.44 -9.49
C MET A 226 12.30 11.41 -9.68
N PHE A 227 12.49 12.70 -9.43
CA PHE A 227 11.42 13.70 -9.57
C PHE A 227 10.93 13.82 -11.02
N GLU A 228 11.81 13.74 -12.01
CA GLU A 228 11.40 13.69 -13.43
C GLU A 228 10.51 12.49 -13.74
N GLY A 229 10.81 11.33 -13.15
CA GLY A 229 9.98 10.12 -13.26
C GLY A 229 8.61 10.27 -12.59
N LEU A 230 8.58 10.82 -11.38
CA LEU A 230 7.34 11.09 -10.64
C LEU A 230 6.48 12.14 -11.34
N GLU A 231 7.09 13.20 -11.88
CA GLU A 231 6.39 14.21 -12.67
C GLU A 231 5.75 13.63 -13.95
N LYS A 232 6.47 12.76 -14.66
CA LYS A 232 5.90 12.05 -15.80
C LYS A 232 4.72 11.16 -15.41
N ALA A 233 4.83 10.45 -14.28
CA ALA A 233 3.75 9.61 -13.77
C ALA A 233 2.50 10.44 -13.47
N VAL A 234 2.64 11.59 -12.79
CA VAL A 234 1.47 12.39 -12.39
C VAL A 234 0.82 13.13 -13.56
N ASN A 235 1.56 13.41 -14.63
CA ASN A 235 1.07 14.16 -15.79
C ASN A 235 0.40 13.29 -16.87
N GLY A 236 0.16 12.00 -16.60
CA GLY A 236 -0.53 11.11 -17.56
C GLY A 236 -1.10 9.87 -16.87
N PRO A 237 -1.80 9.02 -17.63
CA PRO A 237 -2.21 7.72 -17.12
C PRO A 237 -1.00 6.86 -16.78
N PHE A 238 -0.99 6.27 -15.60
CA PHE A 238 0.08 5.36 -15.16
C PHE A 238 -0.49 4.17 -14.41
N ARG A 239 0.34 3.16 -14.24
CA ARG A 239 0.06 1.97 -13.42
C ARG A 239 1.10 1.80 -12.35
N VAL A 240 0.69 1.20 -11.24
CA VAL A 240 1.59 0.70 -10.21
C VAL A 240 1.95 -0.76 -10.48
N VAL A 241 3.05 -1.25 -9.90
CA VAL A 241 3.38 -2.68 -9.92
C VAL A 241 2.41 -3.41 -8.99
N PRO A 242 1.63 -4.37 -9.49
CA PRO A 242 0.70 -5.13 -8.66
C PRO A 242 1.45 -6.03 -7.68
N PHE A 243 0.89 -6.19 -6.50
CA PHE A 243 1.39 -7.12 -5.49
C PHE A 243 0.39 -8.24 -5.26
N PHE A 244 0.78 -9.49 -5.56
CA PHE A 244 -0.03 -10.68 -5.40
C PHE A 244 0.33 -11.44 -4.13
N ASP A 245 -0.65 -11.71 -3.29
CA ASP A 245 -0.42 -12.41 -2.02
C ASP A 245 -1.34 -13.64 -1.85
N PRO A 246 -0.81 -14.79 -1.39
CA PRO A 246 -1.63 -15.95 -1.07
C PRO A 246 -2.39 -15.75 0.24
N GLY A 247 -3.47 -16.52 0.42
CA GLY A 247 -4.25 -16.48 1.65
C GLY A 247 -5.01 -17.78 1.92
N PRO A 248 -5.51 -17.99 3.14
CA PRO A 248 -6.18 -19.24 3.52
C PRO A 248 -7.45 -19.57 2.73
N TRP A 249 -8.04 -18.59 2.07
CA TRP A 249 -9.25 -18.68 1.27
C TRP A 249 -9.02 -18.46 -0.23
N GLY A 250 -7.76 -18.18 -0.64
CA GLY A 250 -7.41 -17.77 -1.98
C GLY A 250 -7.80 -18.75 -3.07
N GLY A 251 -8.08 -18.19 -4.23
CA GLY A 251 -8.58 -18.90 -5.42
C GLY A 251 -7.51 -19.22 -6.45
N GLN A 252 -7.99 -19.63 -7.63
CA GLN A 252 -7.15 -20.05 -8.76
C GLN A 252 -7.32 -19.18 -10.01
N TRP A 253 -8.30 -18.27 -10.03
CA TRP A 253 -8.63 -17.46 -11.21
C TRP A 253 -7.48 -16.54 -11.63
N MET A 254 -6.85 -15.86 -10.68
CA MET A 254 -5.72 -14.96 -10.97
C MET A 254 -4.51 -15.68 -11.56
N LYS A 255 -4.27 -16.95 -11.22
CA LYS A 255 -3.20 -17.75 -11.84
C LYS A 255 -3.35 -17.85 -13.35
N ASP A 256 -4.60 -18.02 -13.82
CA ASP A 256 -4.89 -18.16 -15.24
C ASP A 256 -4.93 -16.83 -15.97
N VAL A 257 -5.57 -15.84 -15.37
CA VAL A 257 -5.84 -14.54 -16.02
C VAL A 257 -4.63 -13.61 -16.00
N CYS A 258 -3.87 -13.64 -14.91
CA CYS A 258 -2.65 -12.81 -14.77
C CYS A 258 -1.37 -13.59 -15.07
N ASP A 259 -1.45 -14.86 -15.50
CA ASP A 259 -0.31 -15.73 -15.78
C ASP A 259 0.70 -15.75 -14.63
N LEU A 260 0.20 -16.11 -13.43
CA LEU A 260 1.00 -16.14 -12.21
C LEU A 260 1.68 -17.50 -12.00
N GLU A 261 2.61 -17.54 -11.06
CA GLU A 261 3.38 -18.73 -10.72
C GLU A 261 2.46 -19.87 -10.25
N ARG A 262 2.57 -21.02 -10.90
CA ARG A 262 1.69 -22.19 -10.69
C ARG A 262 2.05 -22.98 -9.43
N THR A 263 3.28 -22.85 -8.94
CA THR A 263 3.75 -23.55 -7.73
C THR A 263 3.16 -22.98 -6.45
N MET A 264 2.72 -21.73 -6.48
CA MET A 264 2.00 -21.14 -5.34
C MET A 264 0.67 -21.87 -5.10
N PRO A 265 0.26 -22.11 -3.84
CA PRO A 265 -0.99 -22.83 -3.54
C PRO A 265 -2.21 -22.10 -4.10
N ASN A 266 -2.26 -20.80 -3.96
CA ASN A 266 -3.34 -19.94 -4.44
C ASN A 266 -2.88 -18.49 -4.50
N TYR A 267 -3.78 -17.60 -4.95
CA TYR A 267 -3.67 -16.15 -4.70
C TYR A 267 -5.00 -15.67 -4.13
N ALA A 268 -4.93 -14.95 -3.03
CA ALA A 268 -6.09 -14.41 -2.34
C ALA A 268 -6.33 -12.95 -2.74
N TRP A 269 -5.24 -12.18 -2.79
CA TRP A 269 -5.25 -10.75 -3.09
C TRP A 269 -4.36 -10.39 -4.27
N CYS A 270 -4.77 -9.37 -4.99
CA CYS A 270 -3.90 -8.57 -5.82
C CYS A 270 -4.12 -7.11 -5.48
N PHE A 271 -3.16 -6.50 -4.80
CA PHE A 271 -3.15 -5.06 -4.54
C PHE A 271 -2.65 -4.37 -5.81
N ASP A 272 -3.50 -3.63 -6.51
CA ASP A 272 -3.16 -2.96 -7.78
C ASP A 272 -3.44 -1.45 -7.76
N CYS A 273 -3.92 -0.93 -6.64
CA CYS A 273 -4.05 0.51 -6.37
C CYS A 273 -4.04 0.79 -4.88
N VAL A 274 -3.08 0.23 -4.17
CA VAL A 274 -2.84 0.47 -2.75
C VAL A 274 -1.46 1.12 -2.62
N PRO A 275 -1.35 2.46 -2.56
CA PRO A 275 -0.07 3.15 -2.62
C PRO A 275 0.95 2.72 -1.57
N GLU A 276 0.45 2.31 -0.42
CA GLU A 276 1.30 1.83 0.67
C GLU A 276 1.93 0.47 0.38
N GLU A 277 1.31 -0.34 -0.48
CA GLU A 277 1.77 -1.71 -0.80
C GLU A 277 2.47 -1.77 -2.16
N ASN A 278 2.04 -0.95 -3.11
CA ASN A 278 2.55 -0.98 -4.47
C ASN A 278 3.84 -0.18 -4.64
N SER A 279 4.53 -0.46 -5.73
CA SER A 279 5.69 0.30 -6.19
C SER A 279 5.47 0.89 -7.58
N LEU A 280 6.38 1.78 -7.96
CA LEU A 280 6.53 2.30 -9.31
C LEU A 280 7.87 1.84 -9.88
N LEU A 281 7.87 1.44 -11.15
CA LEU A 281 9.09 1.21 -11.91
C LEU A 281 9.38 2.44 -12.78
N LEU A 282 10.53 3.04 -12.56
CA LEU A 282 11.08 4.11 -13.38
C LEU A 282 12.12 3.53 -14.34
N ALA A 283 11.90 3.66 -15.65
CA ALA A 283 12.76 3.04 -16.66
C ALA A 283 13.77 4.04 -17.25
N PHE A 284 15.02 3.63 -17.30
CA PHE A 284 16.18 4.32 -17.86
C PHE A 284 16.85 3.40 -18.88
N GLY A 285 16.44 3.50 -20.14
CA GLY A 285 16.81 2.49 -21.14
C GLY A 285 16.28 1.11 -20.74
N ASP A 286 17.15 0.13 -20.67
CA ASP A 286 16.82 -1.24 -20.24
C ASP A 286 16.79 -1.43 -18.71
N GLU A 287 17.33 -0.47 -17.96
CA GLU A 287 17.36 -0.51 -16.51
C GLU A 287 16.06 0.06 -15.91
N LYS A 288 15.58 -0.57 -14.86
CA LYS A 288 14.40 -0.12 -14.12
C LYS A 288 14.73 0.00 -12.64
N VAL A 289 14.42 1.15 -12.06
CA VAL A 289 14.53 1.42 -10.62
C VAL A 289 13.13 1.29 -10.02
N GLU A 290 13.03 0.58 -8.91
CA GLU A 290 11.78 0.36 -8.18
C GLU A 290 11.75 1.24 -6.93
N ILE A 291 10.74 2.11 -6.87
CA ILE A 291 10.48 3.00 -5.72
C ILE A 291 9.07 2.75 -5.16
N PRO A 292 8.81 3.03 -3.88
CA PRO A 292 7.45 2.97 -3.33
C PRO A 292 6.49 3.90 -4.08
N SER A 293 5.30 3.44 -4.42
CA SER A 293 4.33 4.29 -5.13
C SER A 293 3.80 5.45 -4.29
N ILE A 294 3.91 5.34 -2.97
CA ILE A 294 3.56 6.43 -2.05
C ILE A 294 4.44 7.67 -2.22
N ASP A 295 5.65 7.52 -2.77
CA ASP A 295 6.55 8.64 -3.07
C ASP A 295 5.95 9.64 -4.05
N LEU A 296 5.11 9.15 -4.99
CA LEU A 296 4.38 10.01 -5.90
C LEU A 296 3.39 10.91 -5.17
N ILE A 297 2.71 10.36 -4.15
CA ILE A 297 1.76 11.12 -3.34
C ILE A 297 2.51 12.16 -2.49
N PHE A 298 3.65 11.80 -1.93
CA PHE A 298 4.45 12.72 -1.14
C PHE A 298 5.03 13.87 -1.97
N ALA A 299 5.45 13.58 -3.22
CA ALA A 299 6.04 14.57 -4.10
C ALA A 299 4.98 15.49 -4.75
N TYR A 300 3.86 14.93 -5.20
CA TYR A 300 2.86 15.62 -6.04
C TYR A 300 1.42 15.39 -5.56
N PRO A 301 1.08 15.61 -4.26
CA PRO A 301 -0.24 15.27 -3.74
C PRO A 301 -1.37 16.04 -4.43
N ARG A 302 -1.20 17.34 -4.69
CA ARG A 302 -2.24 18.15 -5.34
C ARG A 302 -2.45 17.79 -6.81
N GLN A 303 -1.36 17.55 -7.53
CA GLN A 303 -1.42 17.16 -8.94
C GLN A 303 -2.06 15.79 -9.10
N LEU A 304 -1.79 14.86 -8.19
CA LEU A 304 -2.35 13.52 -8.24
C LEU A 304 -3.82 13.47 -7.81
N LEU A 305 -4.15 14.14 -6.72
CA LEU A 305 -5.45 14.01 -6.05
C LEU A 305 -6.48 15.05 -6.53
N GLY A 306 -6.01 16.19 -7.01
CA GLY A 306 -6.85 17.38 -7.22
C GLY A 306 -7.10 18.14 -5.91
N ASP A 307 -7.46 19.41 -6.01
CA ASP A 307 -7.57 20.29 -4.84
C ASP A 307 -8.63 19.87 -3.82
N ALA A 308 -9.78 19.35 -4.28
CA ALA A 308 -10.88 18.95 -3.41
C ALA A 308 -10.51 17.71 -2.57
N VAL A 309 -9.90 16.70 -3.19
CA VAL A 309 -9.47 15.47 -2.52
C VAL A 309 -8.29 15.77 -1.60
N TYR A 310 -7.30 16.52 -2.09
CA TYR A 310 -6.17 16.96 -1.26
C TYR A 310 -6.62 17.79 -0.05
N GLY A 311 -7.59 18.69 -0.23
CA GLY A 311 -8.13 19.50 0.87
C GLY A 311 -8.80 18.67 1.97
N ARG A 312 -9.34 17.48 1.63
CA ARG A 312 -9.99 16.57 2.58
C ARG A 312 -9.03 15.55 3.21
N PHE A 313 -8.12 14.98 2.40
CA PHE A 313 -7.29 13.83 2.78
C PHE A 313 -5.80 14.16 2.91
N GLY A 314 -5.38 15.38 2.55
CA GLY A 314 -3.97 15.74 2.55
C GLY A 314 -3.17 14.90 1.55
N ASP A 315 -2.07 14.33 1.99
CA ASP A 315 -1.20 13.46 1.21
C ASP A 315 -1.50 11.96 1.40
N GLU A 316 -2.78 11.63 1.61
CA GLU A 316 -3.28 10.26 1.65
C GLU A 316 -4.14 9.97 0.41
N PHE A 317 -3.97 8.80 -0.18
CA PHE A 317 -4.74 8.38 -1.36
C PHE A 317 -6.00 7.65 -0.90
N PRO A 318 -7.21 8.22 -1.12
CA PRO A 318 -8.43 7.70 -0.48
C PRO A 318 -9.11 6.58 -1.26
N ILE A 319 -8.62 6.19 -2.42
CA ILE A 319 -9.19 5.10 -3.22
C ILE A 319 -8.20 3.95 -3.24
N ARG A 320 -8.69 2.76 -2.93
CA ARG A 320 -7.92 1.53 -3.01
C ARG A 320 -8.67 0.49 -3.82
N PHE A 321 -7.94 -0.18 -4.67
CA PHE A 321 -8.45 -1.29 -5.45
C PHE A 321 -7.63 -2.52 -5.14
N ASP A 322 -8.33 -3.60 -4.84
CA ASP A 322 -7.72 -4.91 -4.81
C ASP A 322 -8.66 -5.98 -5.39
N PHE A 323 -8.02 -6.99 -5.94
CA PHE A 323 -8.72 -8.18 -6.39
C PHE A 323 -8.77 -9.20 -5.26
N LEU A 324 -9.97 -9.77 -5.04
CA LEU A 324 -10.19 -10.85 -4.10
C LEU A 324 -10.64 -12.08 -4.89
N ASP A 325 -9.79 -13.10 -4.93
CA ASP A 325 -10.07 -14.33 -5.68
C ASP A 325 -10.49 -15.46 -4.74
N THR A 326 -11.76 -15.85 -4.81
CA THR A 326 -12.32 -16.99 -4.08
C THR A 326 -12.78 -18.14 -5.01
N ILE A 327 -12.47 -18.05 -6.31
CA ILE A 327 -12.84 -19.08 -7.28
C ILE A 327 -12.01 -20.35 -7.03
N GLU A 328 -12.70 -21.45 -6.76
CA GLU A 328 -12.10 -22.71 -6.30
C GLU A 328 -11.35 -22.57 -4.96
N GLY A 329 -11.66 -21.52 -4.22
CA GLY A 329 -11.15 -21.21 -2.89
C GLY A 329 -12.23 -21.33 -1.81
N GLY A 330 -12.12 -20.50 -0.78
CA GLY A 330 -13.05 -20.45 0.37
C GLY A 330 -13.73 -19.09 0.52
N ASN A 331 -14.66 -19.00 1.47
CA ASN A 331 -15.26 -17.72 1.82
C ASN A 331 -14.22 -16.81 2.48
N LEU A 332 -14.31 -15.48 2.29
CA LEU A 332 -13.62 -14.52 3.11
C LEU A 332 -14.03 -14.64 4.59
N SER A 333 -13.26 -14.06 5.48
CA SER A 333 -13.66 -13.92 6.88
C SER A 333 -14.93 -13.08 6.96
N LEU A 334 -15.92 -13.50 7.74
CA LEU A 334 -17.04 -12.64 8.10
C LEU A 334 -16.51 -11.48 8.93
N GLN A 335 -16.79 -10.26 8.52
CA GLN A 335 -16.14 -9.07 9.06
C GLN A 335 -17.05 -7.85 9.11
N VAL A 336 -16.58 -6.82 9.81
CA VAL A 336 -17.17 -5.48 9.83
C VAL A 336 -16.06 -4.44 9.93
N HIS A 337 -16.25 -3.30 9.27
CA HIS A 337 -15.31 -2.17 9.37
C HIS A 337 -15.79 -1.18 10.43
N PRO A 338 -14.85 -0.52 11.12
CA PRO A 338 -15.18 0.46 12.16
C PRO A 338 -15.90 1.68 11.58
N LEU A 339 -16.77 2.31 12.40
CA LEU A 339 -17.30 3.62 12.08
C LEU A 339 -16.20 4.69 12.21
N THR A 340 -16.37 5.81 11.51
CA THR A 340 -15.38 6.92 11.49
C THR A 340 -15.01 7.40 12.88
N GLU A 341 -15.99 7.62 13.76
CA GLU A 341 -15.74 8.05 15.15
C GLU A 341 -14.93 7.01 15.93
N TYR A 342 -15.25 5.72 15.75
CA TYR A 342 -14.56 4.65 16.45
C TYR A 342 -13.09 4.54 16.02
N ILE A 343 -12.83 4.59 14.72
CA ILE A 343 -11.45 4.48 14.19
C ILE A 343 -10.59 5.68 14.60
N GLN A 344 -11.21 6.88 14.67
CA GLN A 344 -10.52 8.09 15.14
C GLN A 344 -10.14 7.98 16.62
N GLN A 345 -11.09 7.57 17.46
CA GLN A 345 -10.88 7.50 18.91
C GLN A 345 -9.94 6.37 19.32
N LYS A 346 -10.06 5.19 18.68
CA LYS A 346 -9.34 3.99 19.10
C LYS A 346 -7.99 3.81 18.44
N PHE A 347 -7.80 4.32 17.23
CA PHE A 347 -6.63 4.04 16.42
C PHE A 347 -5.94 5.29 15.84
N GLY A 348 -6.51 6.48 16.04
CA GLY A 348 -5.95 7.73 15.56
C GLY A 348 -6.03 7.94 14.04
N MET A 349 -6.85 7.14 13.33
CA MET A 349 -7.07 7.28 11.90
C MET A 349 -8.07 8.38 11.59
N HIS A 350 -7.95 8.99 10.39
CA HIS A 350 -8.78 10.15 10.03
C HIS A 350 -10.09 9.80 9.35
N TYR A 351 -10.17 8.66 8.68
CA TYR A 351 -11.36 8.16 7.97
C TYR A 351 -11.40 6.63 8.03
N THR A 352 -12.55 6.06 7.72
CA THR A 352 -12.76 4.62 7.83
C THR A 352 -12.74 3.92 6.49
N GLN A 353 -12.88 2.59 6.51
CA GLN A 353 -13.04 1.74 5.36
C GLN A 353 -14.53 1.64 5.00
N ASP A 354 -14.97 2.49 4.07
CA ASP A 354 -16.16 2.24 3.28
C ASP A 354 -15.73 1.51 2.02
N GLU A 355 -16.45 0.46 1.63
CA GLU A 355 -16.05 -0.37 0.50
C GLU A 355 -17.24 -0.82 -0.34
N SER A 356 -16.94 -1.47 -1.44
CA SER A 356 -17.93 -2.13 -2.29
C SER A 356 -17.30 -3.31 -3.02
N TYR A 357 -18.11 -4.31 -3.35
CA TYR A 357 -17.71 -5.47 -4.13
C TYR A 357 -18.32 -5.41 -5.53
N TYR A 358 -17.49 -5.17 -6.53
CA TYR A 358 -17.88 -5.36 -7.91
C TYR A 358 -17.47 -6.75 -8.41
N ILE A 359 -18.42 -7.53 -8.87
CA ILE A 359 -18.17 -8.93 -9.26
C ILE A 359 -17.62 -8.99 -10.69
N LEU A 360 -16.33 -9.32 -10.82
CA LEU A 360 -15.65 -9.46 -12.11
C LEU A 360 -15.96 -10.79 -12.81
N ASP A 361 -16.06 -11.86 -12.03
CA ASP A 361 -16.43 -13.22 -12.48
C ASP A 361 -17.08 -13.99 -11.35
N ALA A 362 -17.95 -14.92 -11.67
CA ALA A 362 -18.65 -15.76 -10.71
C ALA A 362 -18.89 -17.15 -11.26
N LYS A 363 -18.63 -18.17 -10.46
CA LYS A 363 -18.97 -19.57 -10.76
C LYS A 363 -20.28 -19.96 -10.09
N GLU A 364 -20.78 -21.13 -10.40
CA GLU A 364 -21.99 -21.67 -9.77
C GLU A 364 -21.86 -21.68 -8.25
N GLY A 365 -22.90 -21.20 -7.56
CA GLY A 365 -22.94 -21.09 -6.11
C GLY A 365 -22.17 -19.90 -5.52
N ALA A 366 -21.75 -18.95 -6.35
CA ALA A 366 -21.18 -17.69 -5.87
C ALA A 366 -22.18 -16.88 -5.04
N THR A 367 -21.72 -16.35 -3.90
CA THR A 367 -22.57 -15.58 -2.97
C THR A 367 -21.80 -14.42 -2.36
N VAL A 368 -22.55 -13.43 -1.88
CA VAL A 368 -22.06 -12.39 -0.97
C VAL A 368 -22.90 -12.46 0.31
N TYR A 369 -22.23 -12.46 1.44
CA TYR A 369 -22.82 -12.31 2.76
C TYR A 369 -22.88 -10.82 3.06
N LEU A 370 -24.08 -10.28 3.37
CA LEU A 370 -24.22 -8.83 3.54
C LEU A 370 -25.41 -8.50 4.45
N GLY A 371 -25.13 -7.69 5.49
CA GLY A 371 -26.13 -7.28 6.47
C GLY A 371 -26.63 -8.43 7.34
N LEU A 372 -27.58 -8.15 8.18
CA LEU A 372 -28.10 -9.04 9.21
C LEU A 372 -29.50 -9.55 8.84
N LYS A 373 -29.97 -10.61 9.49
CA LYS A 373 -31.37 -11.07 9.34
C LYS A 373 -32.35 -10.05 9.91
N ASP A 374 -33.54 -9.92 9.32
CA ASP A 374 -34.52 -8.91 9.72
C ASP A 374 -34.94 -8.98 11.21
N ASN A 375 -34.91 -10.15 11.81
CA ASN A 375 -35.29 -10.34 13.23
C ASN A 375 -34.08 -10.64 14.12
N ILE A 376 -32.94 -9.99 13.82
CA ILE A 376 -31.67 -10.20 14.54
C ILE A 376 -31.82 -9.88 16.04
N LYS A 377 -31.22 -10.71 16.87
CA LYS A 377 -31.04 -10.45 18.31
C LYS A 377 -29.55 -10.28 18.56
N PRO A 378 -29.10 -9.05 18.81
CA PRO A 378 -27.66 -8.74 18.95
C PRO A 378 -26.94 -9.61 19.96
N GLU A 379 -27.51 -9.76 21.15
CA GLU A 379 -26.93 -10.52 22.26
C GLU A 379 -26.76 -12.00 21.88
N GLU A 380 -27.75 -12.61 21.19
CA GLU A 380 -27.73 -14.00 20.78
C GLU A 380 -26.60 -14.23 19.74
N MET A 381 -26.43 -13.33 18.78
CA MET A 381 -25.37 -13.43 17.78
C MET A 381 -23.99 -13.28 18.41
N LEU A 382 -23.82 -12.32 19.32
CA LEU A 382 -22.54 -12.09 19.99
C LEU A 382 -22.14 -13.28 20.89
N ASP A 383 -23.09 -13.81 21.66
CA ASP A 383 -22.86 -15.01 22.49
C ASP A 383 -22.47 -16.24 21.65
N GLU A 384 -23.11 -16.44 20.51
CA GLU A 384 -22.76 -17.55 19.60
C GLU A 384 -21.40 -17.31 18.92
N LEU A 385 -21.04 -16.08 18.55
CA LEU A 385 -19.71 -15.74 18.05
C LEU A 385 -18.63 -16.01 19.09
N GLU A 386 -18.82 -15.60 20.35
CA GLU A 386 -17.87 -15.88 21.43
C GLU A 386 -17.74 -17.39 21.69
N LYS A 387 -18.87 -18.11 21.69
CA LYS A 387 -18.88 -19.55 21.85
C LYS A 387 -18.13 -20.25 20.70
N SER A 388 -18.28 -19.75 19.47
CA SER A 388 -17.64 -20.31 18.28
C SER A 388 -16.12 -20.32 18.36
N GLN A 389 -15.51 -19.42 19.14
CA GLN A 389 -14.06 -19.39 19.37
C GLN A 389 -13.56 -20.67 20.08
N ARG A 390 -14.44 -21.35 20.82
CA ARG A 390 -14.12 -22.60 21.53
C ARG A 390 -14.59 -23.83 20.77
N THR A 391 -15.75 -23.73 20.10
CA THR A 391 -16.38 -24.88 19.40
C THR A 391 -15.89 -25.06 17.97
N GLY A 392 -15.39 -23.98 17.33
CA GLY A 392 -15.07 -23.98 15.91
C GLY A 392 -16.31 -23.95 14.99
N GLU A 393 -17.51 -23.67 15.53
CA GLU A 393 -18.77 -23.75 14.79
C GLU A 393 -19.56 -22.45 14.99
N PHE A 394 -20.11 -21.91 13.88
CA PHE A 394 -21.02 -20.77 13.87
C PHE A 394 -21.95 -20.87 12.67
N GLU A 395 -23.27 -20.84 12.92
CA GLU A 395 -24.30 -20.91 11.88
C GLU A 395 -24.54 -19.51 11.27
N VAL A 396 -23.70 -19.11 10.32
CA VAL A 396 -23.72 -17.78 9.70
C VAL A 396 -25.10 -17.46 9.11
N GLU A 397 -25.73 -18.44 8.46
CA GLU A 397 -27.01 -18.31 7.76
C GLU A 397 -28.17 -17.92 8.71
N LYS A 398 -28.03 -18.19 10.01
CA LYS A 398 -29.00 -17.78 11.02
C LYS A 398 -28.99 -16.27 11.28
N TYR A 399 -27.84 -15.63 11.06
CA TYR A 399 -27.60 -14.25 11.49
C TYR A 399 -27.36 -13.27 10.34
N VAL A 400 -26.85 -13.73 9.20
CA VAL A 400 -26.38 -12.88 8.10
C VAL A 400 -27.18 -13.15 6.84
N GLY A 401 -27.50 -12.09 6.10
CA GLY A 401 -28.13 -12.16 4.79
C GLY A 401 -27.15 -12.75 3.75
N ILE A 402 -27.64 -13.66 2.88
CA ILE A 402 -26.86 -14.30 1.82
C ILE A 402 -27.52 -14.03 0.48
N TYR A 403 -26.75 -13.51 -0.46
CA TYR A 403 -27.22 -13.12 -1.78
C TYR A 403 -26.43 -13.82 -2.86
N PRO A 404 -27.08 -14.36 -3.90
CA PRO A 404 -26.36 -14.90 -5.06
C PRO A 404 -25.59 -13.77 -5.76
N ALA A 405 -24.38 -14.06 -6.20
CA ALA A 405 -23.53 -13.14 -6.91
C ALA A 405 -23.35 -13.55 -8.38
N LYS A 406 -23.44 -12.59 -9.28
CA LYS A 406 -23.23 -12.76 -10.71
C LYS A 406 -22.25 -11.72 -11.21
N LYS A 407 -21.58 -12.03 -12.31
CA LYS A 407 -20.73 -11.06 -12.99
C LYS A 407 -21.49 -9.74 -13.22
N HIS A 408 -20.82 -8.62 -12.91
CA HIS A 408 -21.34 -7.24 -12.98
C HIS A 408 -22.31 -6.84 -11.87
N ASP A 409 -22.63 -7.71 -10.92
CA ASP A 409 -23.30 -7.26 -9.70
C ASP A 409 -22.37 -6.34 -8.89
N HIS A 410 -22.98 -5.38 -8.21
CA HIS A 410 -22.28 -4.44 -7.34
C HIS A 410 -22.97 -4.37 -5.98
N PHE A 411 -22.23 -4.63 -4.92
CA PHE A 411 -22.69 -4.63 -3.53
C PHE A 411 -21.99 -3.50 -2.79
N LEU A 412 -22.76 -2.53 -2.27
CA LEU A 412 -22.23 -1.44 -1.47
C LEU A 412 -22.09 -1.89 -0.01
N ILE A 413 -21.02 -1.49 0.66
CA ILE A 413 -20.66 -1.96 1.99
C ILE A 413 -20.19 -0.78 2.85
N PRO A 414 -21.12 0.11 3.29
CA PRO A 414 -20.77 1.18 4.20
C PRO A 414 -20.24 0.63 5.52
N ALA A 415 -19.24 1.28 6.11
CA ALA A 415 -18.65 0.90 7.40
C ALA A 415 -19.72 0.61 8.46
N GLY A 416 -19.52 -0.45 9.26
CA GLY A 416 -20.51 -0.95 10.23
C GLY A 416 -21.46 -2.00 9.67
N THR A 417 -21.37 -2.37 8.38
CA THR A 417 -22.17 -3.44 7.78
C THR A 417 -21.43 -4.76 7.86
N VAL A 418 -22.04 -5.78 8.46
CA VAL A 418 -21.49 -7.15 8.50
C VAL A 418 -21.50 -7.75 7.10
N HIS A 419 -20.36 -8.28 6.65
CA HIS A 419 -20.22 -8.79 5.28
C HIS A 419 -19.08 -9.77 5.10
N CYS A 420 -19.08 -10.48 3.99
CA CYS A 420 -17.90 -11.08 3.35
C CYS A 420 -18.24 -11.59 1.94
N SER A 421 -17.24 -11.72 1.08
CA SER A 421 -17.37 -12.48 -0.16
C SER A 421 -17.44 -13.98 0.13
N GLY A 422 -18.40 -14.65 -0.43
CA GLY A 422 -18.47 -16.10 -0.45
C GLY A 422 -17.48 -16.70 -1.46
N ARG A 423 -17.37 -18.02 -1.46
CA ARG A 423 -16.55 -18.75 -2.43
C ARG A 423 -17.06 -18.55 -3.87
N ASN A 424 -16.20 -18.88 -4.83
CA ASN A 424 -16.49 -18.87 -6.26
C ASN A 424 -16.78 -17.49 -6.88
N SER A 425 -16.30 -16.43 -6.26
CA SER A 425 -16.37 -15.06 -6.79
C SER A 425 -14.98 -14.53 -7.08
N MET A 426 -14.86 -13.75 -8.14
CA MET A 426 -13.74 -12.85 -8.37
C MET A 426 -14.24 -11.43 -8.16
N VAL A 427 -13.77 -10.79 -7.12
CA VAL A 427 -14.23 -9.48 -6.68
C VAL A 427 -13.18 -8.43 -7.02
N LEU A 428 -13.63 -7.31 -7.55
CA LEU A 428 -12.92 -6.05 -7.47
C LEU A 428 -13.46 -5.32 -6.23
N GLU A 429 -12.67 -5.29 -5.18
CA GLU A 429 -12.95 -4.46 -4.02
C GLU A 429 -12.54 -3.02 -4.34
N ILE A 430 -13.46 -2.12 -4.13
CA ILE A 430 -13.27 -0.68 -4.29
C ILE A 430 -13.49 -0.08 -2.91
N SER A 431 -12.44 0.40 -2.28
CA SER A 431 -12.52 0.83 -0.89
C SER A 431 -11.78 2.14 -0.61
N ALA A 432 -12.21 2.78 0.46
CA ALA A 432 -11.59 3.99 1.02
C ALA A 432 -10.75 3.63 2.26
N THR A 433 -10.07 2.51 2.24
CA THR A 433 -9.39 2.06 3.44
C THR A 433 -8.11 2.85 3.72
N PRO A 434 -7.95 3.34 4.95
CA PRO A 434 -6.65 3.80 5.43
C PRO A 434 -5.74 2.62 5.85
N TYR A 435 -6.06 1.37 5.44
CA TYR A 435 -5.35 0.15 5.71
C TYR A 435 -5.95 -0.75 6.82
N ILE A 436 -6.12 -2.02 6.53
CA ILE A 436 -6.53 -3.19 7.34
C ILE A 436 -7.31 -2.87 8.65
N PHE A 437 -8.37 -2.09 8.60
CA PHE A 437 -9.28 -1.96 9.73
C PHE A 437 -10.49 -2.88 9.57
N THR A 438 -10.19 -4.18 9.52
CA THR A 438 -11.16 -5.26 9.38
C THR A 438 -11.32 -6.00 10.69
N PHE A 439 -12.48 -5.85 11.35
CA PHE A 439 -12.80 -6.61 12.54
C PHE A 439 -13.45 -7.93 12.14
N LYS A 440 -12.67 -9.00 12.20
CA LYS A 440 -13.15 -10.34 11.92
C LYS A 440 -14.07 -10.82 13.02
N LEU A 441 -15.26 -11.24 12.61
CA LEU A 441 -16.28 -11.82 13.51
C LEU A 441 -16.20 -13.36 13.49
N TRP A 442 -15.97 -13.94 12.30
CA TRP A 442 -15.86 -15.37 12.10
C TRP A 442 -14.93 -15.70 10.93
N ASP A 443 -14.11 -16.72 11.07
CA ASP A 443 -13.17 -17.13 10.02
C ASP A 443 -13.28 -18.62 9.63
N TRP A 444 -14.50 -19.15 9.69
CA TRP A 444 -14.83 -20.50 9.23
C TRP A 444 -14.01 -21.61 9.92
N GLY A 445 -13.53 -21.38 11.14
CA GLY A 445 -12.68 -22.30 11.89
C GLY A 445 -11.28 -22.51 11.26
N ARG A 446 -10.85 -21.66 10.35
CA ARG A 446 -9.58 -21.81 9.63
C ARG A 446 -8.38 -21.39 10.46
N MET A 447 -7.28 -22.10 10.20
CA MET A 447 -5.95 -21.70 10.66
C MET A 447 -5.30 -20.71 9.69
N GLY A 448 -4.41 -19.88 10.18
CA GLY A 448 -3.54 -19.06 9.35
C GLY A 448 -2.50 -19.91 8.61
N LEU A 449 -1.77 -19.30 7.68
CA LEU A 449 -0.67 -19.96 6.96
C LEU A 449 0.47 -20.40 7.90
N ASP A 450 0.56 -19.79 9.08
CA ASP A 450 1.48 -20.13 10.18
C ASP A 450 1.00 -21.31 11.05
N GLY A 451 -0.15 -21.91 10.72
CA GLY A 451 -0.75 -23.03 11.47
C GLY A 451 -1.38 -22.63 12.81
N ARG A 452 -1.61 -21.34 13.06
CA ARG A 452 -2.27 -20.83 14.27
C ARG A 452 -3.69 -20.37 13.97
N PRO A 453 -4.62 -20.36 14.97
CA PRO A 453 -5.91 -19.71 14.82
C PRO A 453 -5.74 -18.25 14.40
N ARG A 454 -6.53 -17.81 13.43
CA ARG A 454 -6.50 -16.41 12.99
C ARG A 454 -7.15 -15.52 14.05
N PRO A 455 -6.60 -14.32 14.30
CA PRO A 455 -7.19 -13.38 15.26
C PRO A 455 -8.63 -13.01 14.89
N ILE A 456 -9.50 -12.97 15.90
CA ILE A 456 -10.91 -12.58 15.81
C ILE A 456 -11.13 -11.37 16.72
N ASN A 457 -11.92 -10.40 16.25
CA ASN A 457 -12.05 -9.09 16.87
C ASN A 457 -13.50 -8.79 17.30
N ILE A 458 -14.16 -9.77 17.94
CA ILE A 458 -15.58 -9.67 18.33
C ILE A 458 -15.82 -8.43 19.20
N ALA A 459 -14.94 -8.17 20.17
CA ALA A 459 -15.08 -7.02 21.06
C ALA A 459 -15.07 -5.68 20.30
N HIS A 460 -14.22 -5.53 19.29
CA HIS A 460 -14.25 -4.36 18.42
C HIS A 460 -15.48 -4.36 17.53
N GLY A 461 -15.81 -5.51 16.91
CA GLY A 461 -16.97 -5.65 16.03
C GLY A 461 -18.28 -5.30 16.71
N ALA A 462 -18.51 -5.77 17.93
CA ALA A 462 -19.70 -5.50 18.71
C ALA A 462 -19.99 -4.00 18.91
N ASN A 463 -18.93 -3.18 18.96
CA ASN A 463 -19.06 -1.74 19.14
C ASN A 463 -19.38 -0.97 17.84
N VAL A 464 -19.25 -1.61 16.67
CA VAL A 464 -19.37 -0.91 15.39
C VAL A 464 -20.46 -1.49 14.48
N ILE A 465 -20.94 -2.71 14.74
CA ILE A 465 -22.03 -3.32 13.97
C ILE A 465 -23.26 -2.41 14.04
N GLN A 466 -23.80 -2.08 12.87
CA GLN A 466 -25.06 -1.37 12.73
C GLN A 466 -26.20 -2.38 12.64
N TRP A 467 -26.84 -2.66 13.79
CA TRP A 467 -27.83 -3.73 13.96
C TRP A 467 -29.12 -3.55 13.15
N ASN A 468 -29.38 -2.33 12.67
CA ASN A 468 -30.52 -2.00 11.81
C ASN A 468 -30.26 -2.27 10.32
N ARG A 469 -29.05 -2.66 9.94
CA ARG A 469 -28.73 -2.98 8.54
C ARG A 469 -29.10 -4.42 8.23
N THR A 470 -30.40 -4.65 8.12
CA THR A 470 -30.98 -5.98 7.94
C THR A 470 -31.25 -6.30 6.46
N GLU A 471 -31.68 -7.52 6.15
CA GLU A 471 -31.92 -8.00 4.77
C GLU A 471 -32.85 -7.09 3.98
N SER A 472 -33.87 -6.55 4.60
CA SER A 472 -34.82 -5.63 3.95
C SER A 472 -34.12 -4.35 3.51
N TRP A 473 -33.36 -3.75 4.41
CA TRP A 473 -32.56 -2.54 4.12
C TRP A 473 -31.45 -2.80 3.08
N VAL A 474 -30.74 -3.93 3.19
CA VAL A 474 -29.68 -4.30 2.26
C VAL A 474 -30.20 -4.42 0.82
N LYS A 475 -31.34 -5.07 0.61
CA LYS A 475 -31.98 -5.20 -0.71
C LYS A 475 -32.41 -3.86 -1.28
N GLU A 476 -32.88 -2.97 -0.41
CA GLU A 476 -33.34 -1.65 -0.80
C GLU A 476 -32.17 -0.71 -1.09
N GLU A 477 -31.06 -0.76 -0.32
CA GLU A 477 -30.04 0.28 -0.32
C GLU A 477 -28.69 -0.13 -0.92
N LEU A 478 -28.31 -1.43 -0.87
CA LEU A 478 -26.93 -1.82 -1.13
C LEU A 478 -26.70 -2.66 -2.37
N ILE A 479 -27.71 -3.35 -2.90
CA ILE A 479 -27.50 -4.30 -4.00
C ILE A 479 -27.90 -3.68 -5.34
N ASN A 480 -26.96 -3.63 -6.29
CA ASN A 480 -27.21 -3.22 -7.68
C ASN A 480 -27.94 -1.86 -7.81
N LYS A 481 -27.52 -0.87 -7.06
CA LYS A 481 -28.08 0.49 -7.11
C LYS A 481 -27.60 1.24 -8.35
N VAL A 482 -27.97 0.70 -9.51
CA VAL A 482 -27.48 1.16 -10.82
C VAL A 482 -28.45 2.18 -11.43
N SER A 483 -27.92 3.32 -11.87
CA SER A 483 -28.66 4.33 -12.63
C SER A 483 -27.90 4.71 -13.89
N VAL A 484 -28.63 4.84 -15.01
CA VAL A 484 -28.06 5.34 -16.26
C VAL A 484 -27.90 6.85 -16.14
N ILE A 485 -26.68 7.34 -16.39
CA ILE A 485 -26.35 8.77 -16.31
C ILE A 485 -26.01 9.37 -17.68
N GLY A 486 -25.78 8.52 -18.69
CA GLY A 486 -25.56 8.93 -20.06
C GLY A 486 -25.65 7.76 -21.01
N GLU A 487 -26.10 8.01 -22.24
CA GLU A 487 -26.13 7.00 -23.29
C GLU A 487 -26.04 7.63 -24.68
N GLY A 488 -25.56 6.86 -25.65
CA GLY A 488 -25.47 7.20 -27.07
C GLY A 488 -25.52 5.94 -27.92
N ASP A 489 -25.37 6.08 -29.23
CA ASP A 489 -25.54 4.96 -30.17
C ASP A 489 -24.57 3.79 -29.90
N SER A 490 -23.36 4.07 -29.41
CA SER A 490 -22.31 3.08 -29.21
C SER A 490 -21.81 2.98 -27.76
N TRP A 491 -22.40 3.72 -26.83
CA TRP A 491 -21.96 3.76 -25.44
C TRP A 491 -23.11 4.00 -24.46
N ARG A 492 -22.90 3.55 -23.25
CA ARG A 492 -23.75 3.80 -22.08
C ARG A 492 -22.89 3.97 -20.83
N GLU A 493 -23.18 4.99 -20.05
CA GLU A 493 -22.56 5.24 -18.75
C GLU A 493 -23.57 5.02 -17.64
N GLU A 494 -23.14 4.27 -16.65
CA GLU A 494 -23.96 3.94 -15.48
C GLU A 494 -23.19 4.30 -14.19
N LYS A 495 -23.90 4.93 -13.26
CA LYS A 495 -23.47 5.03 -11.89
C LYS A 495 -23.88 3.75 -11.17
N THR A 496 -22.93 3.03 -10.57
CA THR A 496 -23.16 1.74 -9.92
C THR A 496 -22.99 1.81 -8.41
N GLY A 497 -22.40 2.86 -7.90
CA GLY A 497 -22.17 3.08 -6.47
C GLY A 497 -21.96 4.56 -6.19
N LEU A 498 -22.40 4.95 -5.15
CA LEU A 498 -22.09 5.80 -4.02
C LEU A 498 -23.28 5.71 -3.08
N HIS A 499 -23.10 5.07 -1.95
CA HIS A 499 -24.02 5.23 -0.82
C HIS A 499 -23.82 6.62 -0.22
N GLU A 500 -24.85 7.21 0.40
CA GLU A 500 -24.76 8.56 0.97
C GLU A 500 -23.67 8.72 2.05
N TRP A 501 -23.22 7.61 2.64
CA TRP A 501 -22.15 7.59 3.65
C TRP A 501 -20.76 7.35 3.08
N GLU A 502 -20.64 7.02 1.79
CA GLU A 502 -19.36 6.79 1.10
C GLU A 502 -18.95 8.03 0.30
N PHE A 503 -17.64 8.24 0.14
CA PHE A 503 -17.11 9.38 -0.62
C PHE A 503 -16.43 8.95 -1.94
N ILE A 504 -16.54 7.67 -2.31
CA ILE A 504 -16.06 7.13 -3.59
C ILE A 504 -17.26 6.85 -4.49
N GLU A 505 -17.31 7.50 -5.65
CA GLU A 505 -18.29 7.20 -6.68
C GLU A 505 -17.75 6.18 -7.67
N THR A 506 -18.54 5.15 -7.95
CA THR A 506 -18.22 4.12 -8.96
C THR A 506 -19.14 4.26 -10.15
N ARG A 507 -18.52 4.32 -11.33
CA ARG A 507 -19.20 4.33 -12.63
C ARG A 507 -18.70 3.21 -13.52
N ARG A 508 -19.50 2.79 -14.50
CA ARG A 508 -19.07 1.89 -15.56
C ARG A 508 -19.52 2.39 -16.92
N HIS A 509 -18.66 2.19 -17.91
CA HIS A 509 -18.92 2.49 -19.29
C HIS A 509 -19.08 1.19 -20.08
N TRP A 510 -20.19 1.08 -20.83
CA TRP A 510 -20.38 0.08 -21.87
C TRP A 510 -20.19 0.74 -23.21
N PHE A 511 -19.29 0.27 -24.03
CA PHE A 511 -19.04 0.88 -25.35
C PHE A 511 -18.49 -0.12 -26.36
N THR A 512 -18.79 0.10 -27.64
CA THR A 512 -18.32 -0.73 -28.76
C THR A 512 -17.33 0.00 -29.66
N ASP A 513 -17.27 1.32 -29.57
CA ASP A 513 -16.35 2.19 -30.32
C ASP A 513 -15.55 3.05 -29.34
N LYS A 514 -16.13 4.13 -28.87
CA LYS A 514 -15.49 5.07 -27.95
C LYS A 514 -16.49 5.66 -26.94
N VAL A 515 -15.97 6.07 -25.81
CA VAL A 515 -16.69 6.83 -24.79
C VAL A 515 -15.82 7.96 -24.29
N LEU A 516 -16.44 9.10 -23.98
CA LEU A 516 -15.75 10.20 -23.33
C LEU A 516 -15.88 10.06 -21.82
N HIS A 517 -14.76 9.81 -21.16
CA HIS A 517 -14.67 9.88 -19.72
C HIS A 517 -14.33 11.31 -19.29
N LYS A 518 -15.12 11.87 -18.37
CA LYS A 518 -14.88 13.20 -17.81
C LYS A 518 -14.27 13.10 -16.42
N ASN A 519 -13.16 13.77 -16.24
CA ASN A 519 -12.45 13.84 -14.98
C ASN A 519 -12.65 15.25 -14.38
N GLU A 520 -13.78 15.47 -13.67
CA GLU A 520 -14.20 16.82 -13.29
C GLU A 520 -13.75 17.26 -11.89
N SER A 521 -13.33 16.36 -11.01
CA SER A 521 -13.23 16.71 -9.59
C SER A 521 -12.13 16.02 -8.78
N GLY A 522 -11.14 15.44 -9.43
CA GLY A 522 -10.05 14.80 -8.70
C GLY A 522 -9.52 13.53 -9.36
N VAL A 523 -8.84 12.73 -8.59
CA VAL A 523 -8.23 11.48 -9.06
C VAL A 523 -9.29 10.47 -9.48
N ASN A 524 -9.08 9.87 -10.65
CA ASN A 524 -9.90 8.75 -11.14
C ASN A 524 -9.03 7.52 -11.33
N VAL A 525 -9.60 6.35 -11.04
CA VAL A 525 -9.00 5.06 -11.29
C VAL A 525 -9.88 4.29 -12.27
N LEU A 526 -9.33 3.93 -13.43
CA LEU A 526 -10.03 3.24 -14.50
C LEU A 526 -9.58 1.78 -14.55
N ASN A 527 -10.52 0.85 -14.75
CA ASN A 527 -10.23 -0.56 -14.93
C ASN A 527 -10.92 -1.11 -16.18
N LEU A 528 -10.19 -1.77 -17.07
CA LEU A 528 -10.78 -2.49 -18.20
C LEU A 528 -11.28 -3.87 -17.75
N ILE A 529 -12.56 -3.96 -17.43
CA ILE A 529 -13.18 -5.19 -16.89
C ILE A 529 -13.48 -6.20 -18.00
N GLU A 530 -13.96 -5.72 -19.15
CA GLU A 530 -14.24 -6.54 -20.33
C GLU A 530 -13.57 -5.95 -21.57
N GLY A 531 -13.00 -6.80 -22.37
CA GLY A 531 -12.26 -6.43 -23.57
C GLY A 531 -10.79 -6.85 -23.46
N ARG A 532 -10.12 -6.92 -24.59
CA ARG A 532 -8.70 -7.30 -24.65
C ARG A 532 -7.79 -6.11 -24.41
N SER A 533 -8.16 -4.97 -24.97
CA SER A 533 -7.45 -3.72 -24.81
C SER A 533 -8.33 -2.54 -25.18
N VAL A 534 -8.00 -1.38 -24.64
CA VAL A 534 -8.58 -0.08 -24.97
C VAL A 534 -7.45 0.94 -25.03
N ILE A 535 -7.61 1.94 -25.91
CA ILE A 535 -6.69 3.08 -25.96
C ILE A 535 -7.32 4.20 -25.14
N VAL A 536 -6.58 4.69 -24.16
CA VAL A 536 -6.92 5.89 -23.40
C VAL A 536 -6.10 7.04 -23.97
N GLU A 537 -6.78 8.06 -24.46
CA GLU A 537 -6.15 9.23 -25.08
C GLU A 537 -6.76 10.53 -24.59
N SER A 538 -5.96 11.57 -24.55
CA SER A 538 -6.44 12.92 -24.24
C SER A 538 -6.99 13.58 -25.50
N PRO A 539 -8.26 14.06 -25.50
CA PRO A 539 -8.82 14.79 -26.64
C PRO A 539 -8.05 16.07 -27.02
N ILE A 540 -7.28 16.62 -26.09
CA ILE A 540 -6.49 17.85 -26.25
C ILE A 540 -4.98 17.61 -26.20
N GLY A 541 -4.54 16.35 -26.20
CA GLY A 541 -3.13 16.00 -26.27
C GLY A 541 -2.31 16.24 -25.00
N GLN A 542 -2.92 16.22 -23.82
CA GLN A 542 -2.23 16.41 -22.54
C GLN A 542 -1.23 15.29 -22.22
N PHE A 543 -1.52 14.07 -22.70
CA PHE A 543 -0.64 12.91 -22.57
C PHE A 543 -0.65 12.06 -23.84
N SER A 544 0.38 11.27 -24.03
CA SER A 544 0.47 10.30 -25.14
C SER A 544 -0.54 9.17 -24.96
N PRO A 545 -1.11 8.63 -26.06
CA PRO A 545 -2.04 7.51 -25.98
C PRO A 545 -1.47 6.35 -25.17
N PHE A 546 -2.29 5.82 -24.26
CA PHE A 546 -1.94 4.71 -23.37
C PHE A 546 -2.82 3.49 -23.71
N VAL A 547 -2.22 2.32 -23.86
CA VAL A 547 -2.94 1.06 -24.10
C VAL A 547 -3.20 0.36 -22.76
N ALA A 548 -4.46 0.34 -22.33
CA ALA A 548 -4.91 -0.46 -21.22
C ALA A 548 -5.30 -1.86 -21.71
N VAL A 549 -4.83 -2.90 -21.04
CA VAL A 549 -5.19 -4.29 -21.30
C VAL A 549 -6.19 -4.80 -20.26
N SER A 550 -6.70 -6.02 -20.45
CA SER A 550 -7.69 -6.63 -19.53
C SER A 550 -7.24 -6.53 -18.07
N TYR A 551 -8.16 -6.14 -17.21
CA TYR A 551 -7.96 -6.00 -15.75
C TYR A 551 -6.87 -4.99 -15.34
N THR A 552 -6.53 -4.07 -16.23
CA THR A 552 -5.57 -2.99 -15.96
C THR A 552 -6.23 -1.87 -15.19
N HIS A 553 -5.64 -1.47 -14.06
CA HIS A 553 -5.99 -0.26 -13.33
C HIS A 553 -5.12 0.91 -13.82
N LEU A 554 -5.76 1.98 -14.24
CA LEU A 554 -5.11 3.22 -14.65
C LEU A 554 -5.52 4.34 -13.71
N ARG A 555 -4.55 5.13 -13.27
CA ARG A 555 -4.80 6.41 -12.63
C ARG A 555 -4.75 7.49 -13.69
N ALA A 556 -5.76 8.34 -13.72
CA ALA A 556 -5.82 9.51 -14.59
C ALA A 556 -6.13 10.76 -13.75
N HIS A 557 -5.44 11.83 -14.05
CA HIS A 557 -5.65 13.13 -13.43
C HIS A 557 -5.94 14.18 -14.49
N GLU A 558 -6.82 15.14 -14.16
CA GLU A 558 -7.06 16.30 -15.00
C GLU A 558 -6.10 17.43 -14.59
N THR A 559 -5.22 17.81 -15.49
CA THR A 559 -4.49 19.07 -15.34
C THR A 559 -5.37 20.21 -15.89
N ARG A 560 -6.12 20.88 -15.03
CA ARG A 560 -6.69 22.19 -15.37
C ARG A 560 -5.60 23.23 -15.22
N HIS A 561 -5.15 23.76 -16.36
CA HIS A 561 -4.57 25.08 -16.46
C HIS A 561 -5.58 25.99 -17.17
N ASP A 562 -6.60 26.42 -16.43
CA ASP A 562 -7.38 27.60 -16.77
C ASP A 562 -7.05 28.67 -15.73
N LEU A 563 -6.17 29.58 -16.13
CA LEU A 563 -6.07 30.93 -15.58
C LEU A 563 -6.73 31.86 -16.55
#